data_922de534443938c9ad95b18a89395f01
#
_entry.id   922de534443938c9ad95b18a89395f01
#
_cell.length_a   1.000
_cell.length_b   1.000
_cell.length_c   1.000
_cell.angle_alpha   90.00
_cell.angle_beta   90.00
_cell.angle_gamma   90.00
#
_symmetry.space_group_name_H-M   'P 1'
#
loop_
_entity.id
_entity.type
_entity.pdbx_description
1 polymer ?
#
loop_
_entity_poly.entity_id
_entity_poly.type
_entity_poly.pdbx_seq_one_letter_code
_entity_poly.pdbx_strand_id
1 'polypeptide(L)'
;MKKVLLIAWLALYACMLQAQTVNLFDESSIGMGDSIDQVKYQVVYDAEYIYEKKYTKTDTIIGRIEEKMLLQIGNKYSAFYSYPIFQRDSTISANMAKGIPVNFSGNGGQINWKVYKNYPEPGKTAYLDFFAADRYLCIEPMEPIDWQLTDSIDSICGYECHQAIAKFKGRTWIAWYTEDIPIDNGPWKLSGLP
;
A
#
# COMPACT_ATOMS: atom_id res chain seq x y z
N MET A 1 -34.03 -38.35 15.43
CA MET A 1 -32.64 -37.92 15.62
C MET A 1 -31.92 -37.96 14.30
N LYS A 2 -32.07 -36.94 13.45
CA LYS A 2 -31.32 -36.74 12.18
C LYS A 2 -31.48 -35.29 11.77
N LYS A 3 -30.82 -34.36 12.48
CA LYS A 3 -30.76 -32.94 12.09
C LYS A 3 -29.50 -32.22 12.61
N VAL A 4 -28.32 -32.77 12.47
CA VAL A 4 -27.07 -32.09 12.91
C VAL A 4 -25.95 -32.17 11.89
N LEU A 5 -26.18 -32.61 10.66
CA LEU A 5 -25.09 -32.84 9.70
C LEU A 5 -25.10 -31.91 8.48
N LEU A 6 -25.90 -30.82 8.49
CA LEU A 6 -26.03 -29.94 7.32
C LEU A 6 -25.48 -28.52 7.53
N ILE A 7 -24.96 -28.22 8.72
CA ILE A 7 -24.40 -26.87 9.04
C ILE A 7 -22.88 -26.82 8.89
N ALA A 8 -22.20 -27.97 8.89
CA ALA A 8 -20.75 -28.04 8.78
C ALA A 8 -20.21 -27.83 7.35
N TRP A 9 -21.04 -27.92 6.32
CA TRP A 9 -20.63 -27.80 4.91
C TRP A 9 -20.71 -26.39 4.35
N LEU A 10 -21.42 -25.49 5.00
CA LEU A 10 -21.55 -24.08 4.56
C LEU A 10 -20.48 -23.15 5.16
N ALA A 11 -19.79 -23.57 6.21
CA ALA A 11 -18.71 -22.79 6.81
C ALA A 11 -17.34 -22.98 6.12
N LEU A 12 -17.17 -24.00 5.30
CA LEU A 12 -15.92 -24.27 4.59
C LEU A 12 -15.83 -23.59 3.21
N TYR A 13 -16.89 -22.94 2.74
CA TYR A 13 -16.91 -22.30 1.42
C TYR A 13 -16.56 -20.79 1.45
N ALA A 14 -16.37 -20.22 2.64
CA ALA A 14 -16.16 -18.78 2.82
C ALA A 14 -14.67 -18.36 3.00
N CYS A 15 -13.70 -19.27 2.90
CA CYS A 15 -12.29 -18.98 3.11
C CYS A 15 -11.36 -19.63 2.08
N MET A 16 -11.73 -19.59 0.81
CA MET A 16 -10.75 -19.74 -0.27
C MET A 16 -10.34 -18.35 -0.78
N LEU A 17 -9.75 -17.54 0.10
CA LEU A 17 -8.76 -16.57 -0.32
C LEU A 17 -7.57 -17.38 -0.84
N GLN A 18 -7.51 -17.58 -2.14
CA GLN A 18 -6.33 -18.16 -2.79
C GLN A 18 -5.18 -17.16 -2.62
N ALA A 19 -4.41 -17.31 -1.56
CA ALA A 19 -3.08 -16.76 -1.51
C ALA A 19 -2.26 -17.54 -2.56
N GLN A 20 -2.15 -17.00 -3.76
CA GLN A 20 -1.20 -17.50 -4.73
C GLN A 20 0.18 -17.01 -4.30
N THR A 21 1.05 -17.93 -3.91
CA THR A 21 2.48 -17.67 -3.84
C THR A 21 2.98 -17.44 -5.27
N VAL A 22 3.14 -16.18 -5.61
CA VAL A 22 3.77 -15.82 -6.88
C VAL A 22 5.25 -15.62 -6.58
N ASN A 23 6.10 -16.54 -7.02
CA ASN A 23 7.54 -16.31 -7.10
C ASN A 23 7.80 -15.23 -8.15
N LEU A 24 7.69 -13.97 -7.76
CA LEU A 24 7.86 -12.81 -8.63
C LEU A 24 9.33 -12.43 -8.87
N PHE A 25 10.28 -13.16 -8.27
CA PHE A 25 11.69 -12.86 -8.46
C PHE A 25 12.51 -14.16 -8.49
N ASP A 26 13.05 -14.47 -9.62
CA ASP A 26 14.34 -15.11 -9.70
C ASP A 26 15.38 -14.16 -9.06
N GLU A 27 16.30 -14.65 -8.25
CA GLU A 27 17.35 -13.83 -7.61
C GLU A 27 18.20 -13.03 -8.61
N SER A 28 18.14 -13.40 -9.91
CA SER A 28 18.75 -12.67 -11.02
C SER A 28 18.02 -11.35 -11.37
N SER A 29 16.82 -11.10 -10.84
CA SER A 29 15.96 -9.97 -11.24
C SER A 29 15.83 -8.84 -10.22
N ILE A 30 16.74 -8.75 -9.24
CA ILE A 30 16.81 -7.57 -8.37
C ILE A 30 17.12 -6.36 -9.24
N GLY A 31 16.11 -5.51 -9.45
CA GLY A 31 16.24 -4.25 -10.19
C GLY A 31 15.99 -4.32 -11.70
N MET A 32 15.65 -5.48 -12.28
CA MET A 32 15.33 -5.64 -13.70
C MET A 32 13.89 -6.05 -13.95
N GLY A 33 12.95 -5.61 -13.13
CA GLY A 33 11.53 -5.78 -13.43
C GLY A 33 11.14 -4.96 -14.66
N ASP A 34 10.31 -5.53 -15.54
CA ASP A 34 9.76 -4.79 -16.67
C ASP A 34 8.98 -3.57 -16.15
N SER A 35 9.12 -2.44 -16.85
CA SER A 35 8.31 -1.26 -16.59
C SER A 35 6.87 -1.57 -16.95
N ILE A 36 5.96 -1.49 -15.98
CA ILE A 36 4.54 -1.77 -16.18
C ILE A 36 3.75 -0.54 -16.66
N ASP A 37 4.25 0.67 -16.38
CA ASP A 37 3.61 1.94 -16.80
C ASP A 37 4.61 3.10 -16.71
N GLN A 38 4.27 4.22 -17.35
CA GLN A 38 5.04 5.46 -17.29
C GLN A 38 4.46 6.37 -16.20
N VAL A 39 5.31 6.75 -15.25
CA VAL A 39 4.93 7.66 -14.15
C VAL A 39 4.69 9.07 -14.68
N LYS A 40 3.53 9.66 -14.33
CA LYS A 40 3.15 11.05 -14.63
C LYS A 40 3.29 11.95 -13.42
N TYR A 41 2.88 11.45 -12.25
CA TYR A 41 2.89 12.20 -11.00
C TYR A 41 3.56 11.41 -9.91
N GLN A 42 4.23 12.12 -9.01
CA GLN A 42 4.82 11.57 -7.81
C GLN A 42 4.45 12.46 -6.62
N VAL A 43 3.96 11.83 -5.55
CA VAL A 43 3.63 12.50 -4.30
C VAL A 43 4.37 11.79 -3.17
N VAL A 44 5.08 12.56 -2.36
CA VAL A 44 5.78 12.04 -1.17
C VAL A 44 4.96 12.41 0.06
N TYR A 45 4.62 11.41 0.85
CA TYR A 45 3.92 11.57 2.13
C TYR A 45 4.88 11.36 3.29
N ASP A 46 4.82 12.24 4.28
CA ASP A 46 5.38 11.96 5.59
C ASP A 46 4.36 11.12 6.36
N ALA A 47 4.68 9.85 6.58
CA ALA A 47 3.79 8.89 7.19
C ALA A 47 4.24 8.54 8.60
N GLU A 48 3.31 8.56 9.55
CA GLU A 48 3.51 8.09 10.90
C GLU A 48 2.61 6.89 11.16
N TYR A 49 3.21 5.78 11.59
CA TYR A 49 2.51 4.57 11.99
C TYR A 49 2.66 4.37 13.49
N ILE A 50 1.53 4.35 14.18
CA ILE A 50 1.48 4.07 15.61
C ILE A 50 1.14 2.60 15.80
N TYR A 51 1.93 1.90 16.60
CA TYR A 51 1.66 0.52 16.95
C TYR A 51 1.78 0.30 18.46
N GLU A 52 0.94 -0.60 18.97
CA GLU A 52 1.01 -1.05 20.35
C GLU A 52 1.74 -2.39 20.41
N LYS A 53 2.75 -2.49 21.27
CA LYS A 53 3.40 -3.75 21.58
C LYS A 53 3.15 -4.11 23.03
N LYS A 54 2.38 -5.16 23.27
CA LYS A 54 2.09 -5.67 24.60
C LYS A 54 3.13 -6.72 24.97
N TYR A 55 3.86 -6.48 26.05
CA TYR A 55 4.86 -7.42 26.57
C TYR A 55 4.30 -8.27 27.71
N THR A 56 3.38 -7.72 28.48
CA THR A 56 2.67 -8.40 29.57
C THR A 56 1.21 -7.98 29.58
N LYS A 57 0.41 -8.52 30.52
CA LYS A 57 -0.98 -8.09 30.70
C LYS A 57 -1.13 -6.62 31.11
N THR A 58 -0.08 -6.04 31.68
CA THR A 58 -0.07 -4.67 32.24
C THR A 58 0.82 -3.70 31.45
N ASP A 59 1.83 -4.21 30.75
CA ASP A 59 2.80 -3.36 30.03
C ASP A 59 2.46 -3.25 28.55
N THR A 60 2.17 -2.04 28.12
CA THR A 60 1.97 -1.67 26.74
C THR A 60 2.97 -0.58 26.38
N ILE A 61 3.76 -0.81 25.34
CA ILE A 61 4.64 0.21 24.77
C ILE A 61 3.99 0.69 23.47
N ILE A 62 3.86 1.99 23.32
CA ILE A 62 3.44 2.64 22.08
C ILE A 62 4.71 2.95 21.31
N GLY A 63 4.87 2.28 20.16
CA GLY A 63 5.93 2.56 19.21
C GLY A 63 5.43 3.40 18.05
N ARG A 64 6.34 4.14 17.43
CA ARG A 64 6.08 4.95 16.23
C ARG A 64 7.10 4.60 15.16
N ILE A 65 6.65 4.52 13.93
CA ILE A 65 7.48 4.44 12.74
C ILE A 65 7.16 5.67 11.92
N GLU A 66 8.17 6.52 11.71
CA GLU A 66 8.08 7.66 10.81
C GLU A 66 8.84 7.29 9.52
N GLU A 67 8.18 7.36 8.38
CA GLU A 67 8.76 7.01 7.10
C GLU A 67 8.15 7.83 5.97
N LYS A 68 8.98 8.21 5.01
CA LYS A 68 8.49 8.81 3.78
C LYS A 68 7.93 7.72 2.86
N MET A 69 6.70 7.91 2.41
CA MET A 69 6.04 7.02 1.47
C MET A 69 5.88 7.72 0.12
N LEU A 70 6.07 6.97 -0.95
CA LEU A 70 5.96 7.46 -2.32
C LEU A 70 4.70 6.91 -2.99
N LEU A 71 3.85 7.79 -3.49
CA LEU A 71 2.79 7.48 -4.43
C LEU A 71 3.25 7.86 -5.84
N GLN A 72 3.32 6.88 -6.72
CA GLN A 72 3.53 7.08 -8.16
C GLN A 72 2.23 6.80 -8.89
N ILE A 73 1.87 7.70 -9.79
CA ILE A 73 0.64 7.61 -10.60
C ILE A 73 1.05 7.65 -12.06
N GLY A 74 0.72 6.60 -12.78
CA GLY A 74 0.95 6.44 -14.21
C GLY A 74 -0.29 6.68 -15.05
N ASN A 75 -0.30 6.12 -16.27
CA ASN A 75 -1.45 6.19 -17.17
C ASN A 75 -2.55 5.20 -16.79
N LYS A 76 -2.17 4.02 -16.29
CA LYS A 76 -3.07 2.90 -16.01
C LYS A 76 -3.03 2.50 -14.55
N TYR A 77 -1.86 2.53 -13.95
CA TYR A 77 -1.58 2.00 -12.64
C TYR A 77 -1.11 3.09 -11.69
N SER A 78 -1.27 2.86 -10.40
CA SER A 78 -0.52 3.60 -9.39
C SER A 78 0.11 2.65 -8.39
N ALA A 79 1.20 3.11 -7.77
CA ALA A 79 1.94 2.35 -6.78
C ALA A 79 2.23 3.20 -5.55
N PHE A 80 2.04 2.63 -4.36
CA PHE A 80 2.32 3.28 -3.08
C PHE A 80 3.22 2.38 -2.23
N TYR A 81 4.38 2.90 -1.84
CA TYR A 81 5.42 2.15 -1.15
C TYR A 81 6.47 3.05 -0.48
N SER A 82 7.39 2.45 0.28
CA SER A 82 8.46 3.14 0.98
C SER A 82 9.37 3.90 0.02
N TYR A 83 9.55 5.21 0.24
CA TYR A 83 10.47 6.04 -0.54
C TYR A 83 11.94 5.69 -0.31
N PRO A 84 12.43 5.44 0.93
CA PRO A 84 13.79 4.96 1.16
C PRO A 84 14.09 3.64 0.43
N ILE A 85 13.15 2.68 0.41
CA ILE A 85 13.32 1.44 -0.34
C ILE A 85 13.43 1.71 -1.84
N PHE A 86 12.59 2.58 -2.39
CA PHE A 86 12.66 2.97 -3.78
C PHE A 86 14.01 3.62 -4.15
N GLN A 87 14.52 4.53 -3.32
CA GLN A 87 15.82 5.17 -3.55
C GLN A 87 16.96 4.16 -3.53
N ARG A 88 16.96 3.26 -2.55
CA ARG A 88 17.95 2.16 -2.46
C ARG A 88 17.90 1.27 -3.69
N ASP A 89 16.71 0.77 -4.05
CA ASP A 89 16.54 -0.16 -5.16
C ASP A 89 16.92 0.50 -6.50
N SER A 90 16.56 1.76 -6.68
CA SER A 90 16.95 2.56 -7.86
C SER A 90 18.47 2.73 -7.97
N THR A 91 19.15 2.99 -6.83
CA THR A 91 20.61 3.12 -6.79
C THR A 91 21.30 1.78 -7.09
N ILE A 92 20.79 0.69 -6.51
CA ILE A 92 21.29 -0.66 -6.78
C ILE A 92 21.16 -0.98 -8.28
N SER A 93 19.98 -0.77 -8.86
CA SER A 93 19.73 -1.03 -10.28
C SER A 93 20.64 -0.22 -11.19
N ALA A 94 20.82 1.08 -10.89
CA ALA A 94 21.70 1.96 -11.66
C ALA A 94 23.16 1.54 -11.58
N ASN A 95 23.64 1.07 -10.43
CA ASN A 95 25.00 0.58 -10.23
C ASN A 95 25.23 -0.76 -10.95
N MET A 96 24.27 -1.69 -10.81
CA MET A 96 24.32 -2.98 -11.52
C MET A 96 24.39 -2.78 -13.03
N ALA A 97 23.58 -1.87 -13.60
CA ALA A 97 23.60 -1.56 -15.02
C ALA A 97 24.96 -1.00 -15.50
N LYS A 98 25.74 -0.40 -14.60
CA LYS A 98 27.10 0.11 -14.88
C LYS A 98 28.22 -0.87 -14.52
N GLY A 99 27.89 -2.09 -14.06
CA GLY A 99 28.86 -3.08 -13.58
C GLY A 99 29.58 -2.66 -12.28
N ILE A 100 29.02 -1.71 -11.52
CA ILE A 100 29.57 -1.26 -10.25
C ILE A 100 29.14 -2.23 -9.15
N PRO A 101 30.05 -2.74 -8.32
CA PRO A 101 29.69 -3.58 -7.18
C PRO A 101 28.69 -2.90 -6.25
N VAL A 102 27.64 -3.61 -5.87
CA VAL A 102 26.59 -3.09 -4.98
C VAL A 102 26.69 -3.72 -3.60
N ASN A 103 26.49 -2.88 -2.59
CA ASN A 103 26.36 -3.35 -1.22
C ASN A 103 24.87 -3.32 -0.84
N PHE A 104 24.34 -4.47 -0.45
CA PHE A 104 22.94 -4.62 -0.05
C PHE A 104 22.71 -4.26 1.44
N SER A 105 23.77 -4.01 2.21
CA SER A 105 23.68 -3.51 3.58
C SER A 105 23.43 -2.01 3.59
N GLY A 106 22.19 -1.60 3.55
CA GLY A 106 21.81 -0.20 3.68
C GLY A 106 20.48 -0.10 4.43
N ASN A 107 20.24 1.03 5.08
CA ASN A 107 18.97 1.35 5.67
C ASN A 107 17.92 1.51 4.55
N GLY A 108 17.33 0.37 4.13
CA GLY A 108 16.04 0.39 3.47
C GLY A 108 15.02 0.88 4.49
N GLY A 109 13.88 1.37 4.05
CA GLY A 109 12.80 1.75 4.93
C GLY A 109 12.35 0.61 5.86
N GLN A 110 11.57 0.96 6.86
CA GLN A 110 10.99 0.00 7.80
C GLN A 110 9.72 -0.66 7.26
N ILE A 111 9.11 -0.05 6.23
CA ILE A 111 7.84 -0.47 5.63
C ILE A 111 8.12 -1.19 4.33
N ASN A 112 7.95 -2.52 4.34
CA ASN A 112 8.31 -3.38 3.20
C ASN A 112 7.13 -3.67 2.25
N TRP A 113 5.89 -3.42 2.67
CA TRP A 113 4.74 -3.67 1.82
C TRP A 113 4.60 -2.63 0.71
N LYS A 114 3.95 -3.04 -0.38
CA LYS A 114 3.63 -2.21 -1.55
C LYS A 114 2.17 -2.40 -1.92
N VAL A 115 1.52 -1.33 -2.37
CA VAL A 115 0.15 -1.38 -2.90
C VAL A 115 0.17 -0.89 -4.33
N TYR A 116 -0.43 -1.67 -5.23
CA TYR A 116 -0.67 -1.28 -6.61
C TYR A 116 -2.18 -1.16 -6.83
N LYS A 117 -2.64 -0.06 -7.41
CA LYS A 117 -4.04 0.14 -7.78
C LYS A 117 -4.22 0.01 -9.28
N ASN A 118 -5.40 -0.50 -9.69
CA ASN A 118 -5.73 -0.90 -11.06
C ASN A 118 -4.82 -2.02 -11.63
N TYR A 119 -4.10 -2.76 -10.78
CA TYR A 119 -3.17 -3.82 -11.16
C TYR A 119 -3.59 -5.16 -10.54
N PRO A 120 -3.49 -6.31 -11.27
CA PRO A 120 -2.97 -6.46 -12.64
C PRO A 120 -3.93 -5.97 -13.73
N GLU A 121 -5.16 -5.65 -13.38
CA GLU A 121 -6.22 -5.17 -14.28
C GLU A 121 -7.01 -4.02 -13.63
N PRO A 122 -7.71 -3.19 -14.42
CA PRO A 122 -8.54 -2.11 -13.89
C PRO A 122 -9.54 -2.60 -12.82
N GLY A 123 -9.71 -1.82 -11.75
CA GLY A 123 -10.61 -2.15 -10.66
C GLY A 123 -10.08 -3.19 -9.68
N LYS A 124 -8.80 -3.54 -9.75
CA LYS A 124 -8.12 -4.41 -8.78
C LYS A 124 -7.05 -3.66 -8.00
N THR A 125 -6.85 -4.11 -6.77
CA THR A 125 -5.73 -3.69 -5.93
C THR A 125 -4.87 -4.90 -5.65
N ALA A 126 -3.57 -4.79 -5.87
CA ALA A 126 -2.59 -5.78 -5.49
C ALA A 126 -1.78 -5.28 -4.28
N TYR A 127 -1.80 -6.04 -3.20
CA TYR A 127 -1.04 -5.79 -1.98
C TYR A 127 0.07 -6.81 -1.87
N LEU A 128 1.30 -6.34 -1.91
CA LEU A 128 2.51 -7.15 -1.77
C LEU A 128 3.10 -6.92 -0.39
N ASP A 129 3.36 -7.98 0.34
CA ASP A 129 3.99 -7.93 1.66
C ASP A 129 4.94 -9.12 1.86
N PHE A 130 5.69 -9.07 2.95
CA PHE A 130 6.64 -10.10 3.34
C PHE A 130 6.21 -10.70 4.68
N PHE A 131 6.22 -12.01 4.75
CA PHE A 131 6.10 -12.72 6.02
C PHE A 131 7.24 -13.72 6.15
N ALA A 132 8.09 -13.51 7.13
CA ALA A 132 9.39 -14.21 7.26
C ALA A 132 10.26 -14.02 5.99
N ALA A 133 10.60 -15.07 5.27
CA ALA A 133 11.35 -15.02 4.02
C ALA A 133 10.47 -15.01 2.76
N ASP A 134 9.17 -15.22 2.92
CA ASP A 134 8.25 -15.38 1.79
C ASP A 134 7.57 -14.06 1.41
N ARG A 135 7.27 -13.92 0.12
CA ARG A 135 6.50 -12.81 -0.43
C ARG A 135 5.08 -13.25 -0.67
N TYR A 136 4.13 -12.41 -0.28
CA TYR A 136 2.71 -12.65 -0.46
C TYR A 136 2.11 -11.55 -1.32
N LEU A 137 1.41 -11.96 -2.37
CA LEU A 137 0.64 -11.07 -3.22
C LEU A 137 -0.84 -11.36 -3.00
N CYS A 138 -1.57 -10.36 -2.48
CA CYS A 138 -3.02 -10.42 -2.33
C CYS A 138 -3.65 -9.53 -3.38
N ILE A 139 -4.49 -10.09 -4.25
CA ILE A 139 -5.24 -9.33 -5.26
C ILE A 139 -6.70 -9.30 -4.82
N GLU A 140 -7.26 -8.09 -4.69
CA GLU A 140 -8.65 -7.88 -4.28
C GLU A 140 -9.33 -6.86 -5.20
N PRO A 141 -10.67 -6.85 -5.28
CA PRO A 141 -11.40 -5.79 -5.95
C PRO A 141 -11.10 -4.43 -5.29
N MET A 142 -11.01 -3.37 -6.10
CA MET A 142 -11.01 -2.00 -5.60
C MET A 142 -12.41 -1.65 -5.11
N GLU A 143 -12.58 -1.51 -3.80
CA GLU A 143 -13.87 -1.14 -3.21
C GLU A 143 -14.05 0.38 -3.29
N PRO A 144 -15.22 0.87 -3.73
CA PRO A 144 -15.52 2.30 -3.67
C PRO A 144 -15.57 2.75 -2.19
N ILE A 145 -15.12 3.97 -1.93
CA ILE A 145 -15.13 4.57 -0.60
C ILE A 145 -16.24 5.61 -0.56
N ASP A 146 -17.15 5.45 0.40
CA ASP A 146 -18.26 6.39 0.62
C ASP A 146 -17.76 7.57 1.48
N TRP A 147 -17.23 8.59 0.82
CA TRP A 147 -16.73 9.79 1.44
C TRP A 147 -17.87 10.75 1.79
N GLN A 148 -17.95 11.14 3.04
CA GLN A 148 -18.83 12.18 3.55
C GLN A 148 -18.03 13.48 3.62
N LEU A 149 -18.40 14.44 2.80
CA LEU A 149 -17.79 15.76 2.77
C LEU A 149 -18.23 16.55 4.00
N THR A 150 -17.32 17.33 4.58
CA THR A 150 -17.61 18.21 5.70
C THR A 150 -17.42 19.68 5.30
N ASP A 151 -17.87 20.60 6.14
CA ASP A 151 -17.68 22.04 5.92
C ASP A 151 -16.30 22.54 6.38
N SER A 152 -15.42 21.65 6.82
CA SER A 152 -14.09 22.02 7.32
C SER A 152 -13.16 22.34 6.16
N ILE A 153 -12.50 23.50 6.24
CA ILE A 153 -11.51 23.98 5.25
C ILE A 153 -10.21 24.26 6.00
N ASP A 154 -9.07 23.91 5.38
CA ASP A 154 -7.74 24.22 5.89
C ASP A 154 -6.80 24.51 4.72
N SER A 155 -5.66 25.15 5.00
CA SER A 155 -4.62 25.40 3.99
C SER A 155 -3.45 24.46 4.20
N ILE A 156 -3.26 23.54 3.25
CA ILE A 156 -2.20 22.52 3.30
C ILE A 156 -1.29 22.67 2.09
N CYS A 157 -0.01 22.86 2.33
CA CYS A 157 1.01 23.07 1.26
C CYS A 157 0.67 24.21 0.29
N GLY A 158 -0.09 25.21 0.75
CA GLY A 158 -0.49 26.36 -0.06
C GLY A 158 -1.77 26.16 -0.88
N TYR A 159 -2.42 25.01 -0.76
CA TYR A 159 -3.71 24.72 -1.38
C TYR A 159 -4.84 24.87 -0.36
N GLU A 160 -5.98 25.37 -0.80
CA GLU A 160 -7.21 25.27 -0.03
C GLU A 160 -7.71 23.82 -0.09
N CYS A 161 -7.85 23.21 1.07
CA CYS A 161 -8.24 21.81 1.20
C CYS A 161 -9.54 21.66 1.96
N HIS A 162 -10.39 20.78 1.48
CA HIS A 162 -11.66 20.38 2.09
C HIS A 162 -11.50 19.04 2.81
N GLN A 163 -12.25 18.86 3.90
CA GLN A 163 -12.22 17.63 4.66
C GLN A 163 -13.30 16.65 4.21
N ALA A 164 -12.93 15.37 4.11
CA ALA A 164 -13.85 14.27 3.92
C ALA A 164 -13.60 13.16 4.94
N ILE A 165 -14.67 12.46 5.35
CA ILE A 165 -14.61 11.37 6.34
C ILE A 165 -15.25 10.13 5.74
N ALA A 166 -14.62 8.96 5.92
CA ALA A 166 -15.18 7.69 5.51
C ALA A 166 -14.86 6.57 6.50
N LYS A 167 -15.70 5.53 6.52
CA LYS A 167 -15.38 4.24 7.15
C LYS A 167 -14.92 3.27 6.09
N PHE A 168 -13.66 2.84 6.17
CA PHE A 168 -13.09 1.94 5.18
C PHE A 168 -12.09 0.97 5.81
N LYS A 169 -12.19 -0.32 5.47
CA LYS A 169 -11.31 -1.40 5.99
C LYS A 169 -11.20 -1.40 7.53
N GLY A 170 -12.34 -1.21 8.21
CA GLY A 170 -12.43 -1.27 9.67
C GLY A 170 -11.91 -0.05 10.42
N ARG A 171 -11.60 1.05 9.73
CA ARG A 171 -11.13 2.31 10.31
C ARG A 171 -11.98 3.47 9.85
N THR A 172 -11.97 4.55 10.64
CA THR A 172 -12.46 5.86 10.22
C THR A 172 -11.27 6.63 9.64
N TRP A 173 -11.42 7.08 8.42
CA TRP A 173 -10.44 7.89 7.72
C TRP A 173 -10.91 9.32 7.67
N ILE A 174 -9.99 10.26 7.89
CA ILE A 174 -10.18 11.68 7.68
C ILE A 174 -9.18 12.08 6.60
N ALA A 175 -9.69 12.57 5.49
CA ALA A 175 -8.88 13.00 4.36
C ALA A 175 -9.06 14.51 4.15
N TRP A 176 -7.98 15.15 3.71
CA TRP A 176 -7.98 16.50 3.20
C TRP A 176 -7.65 16.44 1.72
N TYR A 177 -8.47 17.04 0.89
CA TYR A 177 -8.33 17.02 -0.57
C TYR A 177 -8.53 18.42 -1.15
N THR A 178 -8.01 18.64 -2.36
CA THR A 178 -8.20 19.90 -3.09
C THR A 178 -8.61 19.64 -4.52
N GLU A 179 -9.53 20.45 -5.04
CA GLU A 179 -9.96 20.40 -6.44
C GLU A 179 -8.91 20.99 -7.40
N ASP A 180 -7.93 21.74 -6.87
CA ASP A 180 -6.83 22.30 -7.67
C ASP A 180 -5.91 21.21 -8.25
N ILE A 181 -5.94 20.00 -7.67
CA ILE A 181 -5.19 18.82 -8.12
C ILE A 181 -6.20 17.71 -8.43
N PRO A 182 -6.85 17.70 -9.61
CA PRO A 182 -7.94 16.79 -9.94
C PRO A 182 -7.41 15.39 -10.28
N ILE A 183 -6.86 14.71 -9.28
CA ILE A 183 -6.32 13.35 -9.41
C ILE A 183 -6.99 12.46 -8.37
N ASP A 184 -7.94 11.64 -8.83
CA ASP A 184 -8.60 10.63 -7.99
C ASP A 184 -7.62 9.52 -7.58
N ASN A 185 -6.72 9.86 -6.68
CA ASN A 185 -5.78 8.89 -6.13
C ASN A 185 -5.26 9.35 -4.76
N GLY A 186 -4.89 8.40 -3.90
CA GLY A 186 -4.42 8.69 -2.56
C GLY A 186 -3.46 7.62 -2.04
N PRO A 187 -2.94 7.80 -0.81
CA PRO A 187 -2.03 6.85 -0.19
C PRO A 187 -2.73 5.51 0.08
N TRP A 188 -1.94 4.45 0.18
CA TRP A 188 -2.39 3.10 0.47
C TRP A 188 -3.50 2.66 -0.53
N LYS A 189 -4.67 2.22 -0.04
CA LYS A 189 -5.83 1.79 -0.83
C LYS A 189 -6.88 2.89 -0.99
N LEU A 190 -6.55 4.14 -0.62
CA LEU A 190 -7.50 5.25 -0.68
C LEU A 190 -7.61 5.82 -2.09
N SER A 191 -8.85 6.17 -2.49
CA SER A 191 -9.22 6.80 -3.76
C SER A 191 -10.62 7.43 -3.62
N GLY A 192 -11.14 8.07 -4.66
CA GLY A 192 -12.51 8.62 -4.69
C GLY A 192 -12.62 10.06 -4.23
N LEU A 193 -11.50 10.75 -4.05
CA LEU A 193 -11.40 12.21 -3.85
C LEU A 193 -10.45 12.78 -4.90
N PRO A 194 -10.67 14.03 -5.36
CA PRO A 194 -9.73 14.73 -6.23
C PRO A 194 -8.35 14.83 -5.63
#